data_42c1b090b8c49e8b1c387d3602facbae
#
_entry.id   42c1b090b8c49e8b1c387d3602facbae
#
_cell.length_a   1.000
_cell.length_b   1.000
_cell.length_c   1.000
_cell.angle_alpha   90.00
_cell.angle_beta   90.00
_cell.angle_gamma   90.00
#
_symmetry.space_group_name_H-M   'P 1'
#
loop_
_entity.id
_entity.type
_entity.pdbx_description
1 polymer ?
#
loop_
_entity_poly.entity_id
_entity_poly.type
_entity_poly.pdbx_seq_one_letter_code
_entity_poly.pdbx_strand_id
1 'polypeptide(L)'
;MAQGEIVNMVVSRYNQQPYPKQALPVLTYDDRMQIHFNDNEIELIHFSPAHTNGDTAVFFRKQNAVHLGDVFNNTGYPFIDADNGGTLDGLIAFCEGVLTAINEDTIVVPGHGSTASTAEFARYTRDLATIRDRLTEQVSNGLDLDEIIAAKLTSDFDETYGDNTMFINRAVKSLTYRYHP
;
A
#
# COMPACT_ATOMS: atom_id res chain seq x y z
N MET A 1 3.30 16.13 -1.34
CA MET A 1 4.09 16.80 -2.41
C MET A 1 4.45 18.20 -1.94
N ALA A 2 5.74 18.57 -2.04
CA ALA A 2 6.17 19.89 -1.64
C ALA A 2 5.54 20.98 -2.53
N GLN A 3 5.15 22.10 -1.94
CA GLN A 3 4.60 23.24 -2.67
C GLN A 3 5.70 23.84 -3.55
N GLY A 4 5.49 23.85 -4.86
CA GLY A 4 6.32 24.59 -5.82
C GLY A 4 7.47 23.82 -6.46
N GLU A 5 7.65 22.54 -6.20
CA GLU A 5 8.70 21.72 -6.83
C GLU A 5 8.13 20.75 -7.87
N ILE A 6 8.88 20.57 -8.97
CA ILE A 6 8.61 19.53 -9.95
C ILE A 6 9.17 18.22 -9.39
N VAL A 7 8.32 17.21 -9.25
CA VAL A 7 8.75 15.87 -8.82
C VAL A 7 9.04 15.01 -10.04
N ASN A 8 10.26 14.49 -10.12
CA ASN A 8 10.63 13.55 -11.17
C ASN A 8 10.11 12.15 -10.82
N MET A 9 9.09 11.70 -11.53
CA MET A 9 8.48 10.39 -11.35
C MET A 9 9.31 9.34 -12.10
N VAL A 10 10.29 8.77 -11.43
CA VAL A 10 11.30 7.88 -12.03
C VAL A 10 10.69 6.58 -12.54
N VAL A 11 9.77 5.98 -11.80
CA VAL A 11 9.10 4.73 -12.17
C VAL A 11 8.10 4.99 -13.29
N SER A 12 7.30 6.03 -13.16
CA SER A 12 6.26 6.41 -14.15
C SER A 12 6.82 7.19 -15.33
N ARG A 13 8.09 7.62 -15.29
CA ARG A 13 8.84 8.29 -16.35
C ARG A 13 8.19 9.60 -16.84
N TYR A 14 7.67 10.41 -15.92
CA TYR A 14 7.19 11.76 -16.22
C TYR A 14 7.53 12.73 -15.09
N ASN A 15 7.43 14.02 -15.35
CA ASN A 15 7.61 15.05 -14.35
C ASN A 15 6.25 15.54 -13.85
N GLN A 16 5.96 15.26 -12.58
CA GLN A 16 4.75 15.73 -11.92
C GLN A 16 4.88 17.22 -11.62
N GLN A 17 3.99 18.03 -12.19
CA GLN A 17 3.92 19.45 -11.88
C GLN A 17 3.30 19.68 -10.50
N PRO A 18 3.69 20.77 -9.79
CA PRO A 18 3.08 21.11 -8.51
C PRO A 18 1.56 21.28 -8.63
N TYR A 19 0.82 20.77 -7.66
CA TYR A 19 -0.60 21.02 -7.60
C TYR A 19 -0.91 22.48 -7.26
N PRO A 20 -1.97 23.07 -7.82
CA PRO A 20 -2.40 24.40 -7.44
C PRO A 20 -2.81 24.41 -5.95
N LYS A 21 -2.62 25.54 -5.28
CA LYS A 21 -2.86 25.69 -3.83
C LYS A 21 -4.25 25.20 -3.40
N GLN A 22 -5.27 25.37 -4.25
CA GLN A 22 -6.65 24.95 -3.96
C GLN A 22 -6.85 23.44 -3.95
N ALA A 23 -5.92 22.67 -4.53
CA ALA A 23 -5.95 21.21 -4.54
C ALA A 23 -5.16 20.59 -3.39
N LEU A 24 -4.52 21.42 -2.55
CA LEU A 24 -3.77 20.92 -1.40
C LEU A 24 -4.71 20.66 -0.21
N PRO A 25 -4.41 19.70 0.65
CA PRO A 25 -5.17 19.45 1.87
C PRO A 25 -5.22 20.68 2.77
N VAL A 26 -6.38 20.92 3.38
CA VAL A 26 -6.56 22.01 4.38
C VAL A 26 -6.38 21.50 5.81
N LEU A 27 -6.46 20.17 6.01
CA LEU A 27 -6.15 19.50 7.28
C LEU A 27 -5.10 18.45 6.97
N THR A 28 -4.08 18.40 7.79
CA THR A 28 -3.02 17.39 7.76
C THR A 28 -2.76 16.89 9.16
N TYR A 29 -2.25 15.69 9.28
CA TYR A 29 -1.86 15.07 10.55
C TYR A 29 -0.67 14.14 10.28
N ASP A 30 0.09 13.84 11.31
CA ASP A 30 1.24 12.94 11.18
C ASP A 30 0.81 11.47 11.32
N ASP A 31 0.45 11.04 12.54
CA ASP A 31 0.18 9.62 12.79
C ASP A 31 -1.30 9.32 12.96
N ARG A 32 -2.07 10.21 13.59
CA ARG A 32 -3.47 9.94 13.99
C ARG A 32 -4.32 11.19 14.02
N MET A 33 -5.59 11.05 13.61
CA MET A 33 -6.62 12.05 13.77
C MET A 33 -7.93 11.36 14.15
N GLN A 34 -8.75 12.02 14.98
CA GLN A 34 -10.08 11.57 15.35
C GLN A 34 -11.12 12.61 14.94
N ILE A 35 -12.20 12.14 14.31
CA ILE A 35 -13.31 12.98 13.85
C ILE A 35 -14.59 12.49 14.51
N HIS A 36 -15.30 13.39 15.21
CA HIS A 36 -16.63 13.14 15.75
C HIS A 36 -17.67 13.72 14.80
N PHE A 37 -18.46 12.86 14.17
CA PHE A 37 -19.42 13.30 13.17
C PHE A 37 -20.68 12.38 13.19
N ASN A 38 -21.87 12.98 13.30
CA ASN A 38 -23.15 12.26 13.32
C ASN A 38 -23.16 11.07 14.31
N ASP A 39 -22.78 11.32 15.55
CA ASP A 39 -22.68 10.33 16.61
C ASP A 39 -21.74 9.14 16.30
N ASN A 40 -20.87 9.30 15.34
CA ASN A 40 -19.79 8.36 15.04
C ASN A 40 -18.45 8.92 15.47
N GLU A 41 -17.59 8.01 15.89
CA GLU A 41 -16.18 8.22 16.11
C GLU A 41 -15.42 7.58 14.94
N ILE A 42 -14.77 8.41 14.15
CA ILE A 42 -13.98 8.02 12.99
C ILE A 42 -12.53 8.28 13.32
N GLU A 43 -11.73 7.23 13.32
CA GLU A 43 -10.31 7.33 13.60
C GLU A 43 -9.50 7.12 12.32
N LEU A 44 -8.60 8.05 12.04
CA LEU A 44 -7.66 7.99 10.94
C LEU A 44 -6.28 7.64 11.49
N ILE A 45 -5.64 6.60 10.97
CA ILE A 45 -4.31 6.19 11.41
C ILE A 45 -3.42 6.00 10.18
N HIS A 46 -2.27 6.66 10.21
CA HIS A 46 -1.15 6.38 9.32
C HIS A 46 -0.18 5.43 10.04
N PHE A 47 -0.05 4.19 9.58
CA PHE A 47 0.85 3.21 10.21
C PHE A 47 2.27 3.28 9.62
N SER A 48 2.37 3.48 8.32
CA SER A 48 3.63 3.58 7.57
C SER A 48 3.34 3.99 6.13
N PRO A 49 4.34 4.47 5.36
CA PRO A 49 4.25 4.51 3.90
C PRO A 49 3.92 3.12 3.34
N ALA A 50 2.94 2.99 2.45
CA ALA A 50 2.43 1.72 1.94
C ALA A 50 2.23 1.72 0.42
N HIS A 51 1.01 1.97 -0.09
CA HIS A 51 0.76 2.25 -1.51
C HIS A 51 1.44 3.55 -1.94
N THR A 52 1.35 4.59 -1.09
CA THR A 52 2.08 5.87 -1.16
C THR A 52 2.72 6.18 0.20
N ASN A 53 3.25 7.37 0.38
CA ASN A 53 3.73 7.84 1.69
C ASN A 53 2.64 8.48 2.57
N GLY A 54 1.40 8.58 2.09
CA GLY A 54 0.31 9.28 2.79
C GLY A 54 -0.92 8.41 3.08
N ASP A 55 -0.79 7.08 3.00
CA ASP A 55 -1.93 6.18 3.19
C ASP A 55 -2.50 6.28 4.61
N THR A 56 -3.80 6.14 4.69
CA THR A 56 -4.55 6.24 5.93
C THR A 56 -5.56 5.10 6.05
N ALA A 57 -5.52 4.38 7.17
CA ALA A 57 -6.62 3.50 7.57
C ALA A 57 -7.71 4.32 8.26
N VAL A 58 -8.95 4.22 7.79
CA VAL A 58 -10.10 4.93 8.35
C VAL A 58 -10.98 3.94 9.09
N PHE A 59 -10.98 4.04 10.43
CA PHE A 59 -11.74 3.15 11.29
C PHE A 59 -13.10 3.76 11.64
N PHE A 60 -14.13 3.03 11.37
CA PHE A 60 -15.51 3.30 11.79
C PHE A 60 -15.82 2.41 13.00
N ARG A 61 -15.44 2.85 14.19
CA ARG A 61 -15.46 2.02 15.40
C ARG A 61 -16.84 1.48 15.74
N LYS A 62 -17.89 2.29 15.58
CA LYS A 62 -19.28 1.89 15.86
C LYS A 62 -19.79 0.82 14.90
N GLN A 63 -19.36 0.83 13.65
CA GLN A 63 -19.75 -0.11 12.60
C GLN A 63 -18.84 -1.35 12.56
N ASN A 64 -17.78 -1.37 13.36
CA ASN A 64 -16.72 -2.37 13.31
C ASN A 64 -16.21 -2.58 11.88
N ALA A 65 -15.83 -1.48 11.21
CA ALA A 65 -15.34 -1.48 9.85
C ALA A 65 -14.05 -0.63 9.72
N VAL A 66 -13.19 -1.01 8.81
CA VAL A 66 -11.99 -0.24 8.45
C VAL A 66 -11.89 -0.11 6.93
N HIS A 67 -11.67 1.12 6.44
CA HIS A 67 -11.40 1.38 5.03
C HIS A 67 -9.90 1.64 4.85
N LEU A 68 -9.28 0.96 3.89
CA LEU A 68 -7.84 0.91 3.71
C LEU A 68 -7.34 1.60 2.42
N GLY A 69 -8.25 2.12 1.59
CA GLY A 69 -7.84 2.66 0.29
C GLY A 69 -7.04 1.63 -0.51
N ASP A 70 -6.04 2.10 -1.23
CA ASP A 70 -5.23 1.27 -2.13
C ASP A 70 -4.14 0.45 -1.43
N VAL A 71 -4.05 0.51 -0.11
CA VAL A 71 -3.25 -0.43 0.69
C VAL A 71 -3.79 -1.86 0.54
N PHE A 72 -5.11 -2.00 0.43
CA PHE A 72 -5.76 -3.27 0.17
C PHE A 72 -6.51 -3.24 -1.15
N ASN A 73 -6.04 -4.04 -2.11
CA ASN A 73 -6.71 -4.28 -3.39
C ASN A 73 -7.28 -5.71 -3.40
N ASN A 74 -8.61 -5.83 -3.43
CA ASN A 74 -9.29 -7.13 -3.45
C ASN A 74 -9.68 -7.57 -4.88
N THR A 75 -9.04 -6.99 -5.90
CA THR A 75 -9.23 -7.38 -7.32
C THR A 75 -7.95 -7.90 -7.96
N GLY A 76 -6.82 -7.89 -7.23
CA GLY A 76 -5.54 -8.32 -7.78
C GLY A 76 -4.35 -7.92 -6.90
N TYR A 77 -3.16 -7.98 -7.47
CA TYR A 77 -1.95 -7.51 -6.82
C TYR A 77 -2.04 -6.02 -6.48
N PRO A 78 -1.42 -5.58 -5.36
CA PRO A 78 -1.40 -4.16 -5.02
C PRO A 78 -0.56 -3.35 -6.00
N PHE A 79 -0.94 -2.11 -6.18
CA PHE A 79 -0.12 -1.13 -6.87
C PHE A 79 0.78 -0.43 -5.84
N ILE A 80 2.09 -0.47 -6.04
CA ILE A 80 3.07 0.20 -5.19
C ILE A 80 3.53 1.45 -5.91
N ASP A 81 3.12 2.62 -5.44
CA ASP A 81 3.52 3.89 -6.04
C ASP A 81 4.85 4.37 -5.44
N ALA A 82 5.93 3.73 -5.89
CA ALA A 82 7.27 4.04 -5.43
C ALA A 82 7.71 5.49 -5.74
N ASP A 83 7.14 6.12 -6.76
CA ASP A 83 7.40 7.53 -7.07
C ASP A 83 6.81 8.48 -6.02
N ASN A 84 5.74 8.07 -5.36
CA ASN A 84 5.12 8.80 -4.25
C ASN A 84 5.42 8.18 -2.87
N GLY A 85 6.53 7.48 -2.77
CA GLY A 85 7.06 6.96 -1.51
C GLY A 85 6.43 5.65 -1.02
N GLY A 86 5.65 4.97 -1.87
CA GLY A 86 5.12 3.64 -1.57
C GLY A 86 6.23 2.58 -1.59
N THR A 87 6.14 1.60 -0.69
CA THR A 87 7.08 0.47 -0.64
C THR A 87 6.36 -0.83 -0.28
N LEU A 88 6.89 -1.97 -0.77
CA LEU A 88 6.32 -3.27 -0.43
C LEU A 88 6.48 -3.59 1.06
N ASP A 89 7.64 -3.29 1.65
CA ASP A 89 7.86 -3.47 3.09
C ASP A 89 6.90 -2.62 3.93
N GLY A 90 6.72 -1.37 3.54
CA GLY A 90 5.82 -0.46 4.24
C GLY A 90 4.35 -0.87 4.09
N LEU A 91 3.93 -1.37 2.92
CA LEU A 91 2.58 -1.86 2.69
C LEU A 91 2.28 -3.07 3.60
N ILE A 92 3.22 -4.00 3.73
CA ILE A 92 3.10 -5.15 4.65
C ILE A 92 3.02 -4.66 6.10
N ALA A 93 3.92 -3.77 6.53
CA ALA A 93 3.93 -3.20 7.88
C ALA A 93 2.62 -2.46 8.20
N PHE A 94 2.07 -1.72 7.22
CA PHE A 94 0.76 -1.06 7.37
C PHE A 94 -0.35 -2.09 7.60
N CYS A 95 -0.42 -3.14 6.76
CA CYS A 95 -1.39 -4.21 6.91
C CYS A 95 -1.28 -4.91 8.27
N GLU A 96 -0.07 -5.22 8.72
CA GLU A 96 0.21 -5.79 10.05
C GLU A 96 -0.27 -4.86 11.17
N GLY A 97 0.01 -3.55 11.06
CA GLY A 97 -0.49 -2.54 12.00
C GLY A 97 -2.02 -2.53 12.08
N VAL A 98 -2.70 -2.58 10.94
CA VAL A 98 -4.17 -2.66 10.88
C VAL A 98 -4.66 -3.94 11.56
N LEU A 99 -4.05 -5.09 11.29
CA LEU A 99 -4.45 -6.37 11.90
C LEU A 99 -4.35 -6.36 13.43
N THR A 100 -3.47 -5.58 14.02
CA THR A 100 -3.41 -5.40 15.48
C THR A 100 -4.54 -4.54 16.05
N ALA A 101 -5.20 -3.73 15.21
CA ALA A 101 -6.20 -2.73 15.60
C ALA A 101 -7.65 -3.15 15.32
N ILE A 102 -7.86 -4.33 14.71
CA ILE A 102 -9.17 -4.90 14.34
C ILE A 102 -9.40 -6.25 15.02
N ASN A 103 -10.63 -6.78 14.91
CA ASN A 103 -11.00 -8.09 15.42
C ASN A 103 -11.55 -8.99 14.30
N GLU A 104 -11.88 -10.25 14.62
CA GLU A 104 -12.33 -11.25 13.64
C GLU A 104 -13.62 -10.88 12.89
N ASP A 105 -14.48 -10.08 13.52
CA ASP A 105 -15.77 -9.62 12.96
C ASP A 105 -15.65 -8.30 12.21
N THR A 106 -14.46 -7.70 12.12
CA THR A 106 -14.27 -6.41 11.45
C THR A 106 -14.46 -6.56 9.94
N ILE A 107 -15.29 -5.68 9.37
CA ILE A 107 -15.46 -5.57 7.92
C ILE A 107 -14.28 -4.76 7.37
N VAL A 108 -13.49 -5.37 6.49
CA VAL A 108 -12.38 -4.71 5.82
C VAL A 108 -12.82 -4.21 4.44
N VAL A 109 -12.72 -2.90 4.23
CA VAL A 109 -13.15 -2.24 2.99
C VAL A 109 -11.91 -1.85 2.18
N PRO A 110 -11.68 -2.49 1.01
CA PRO A 110 -10.56 -2.16 0.13
C PRO A 110 -10.81 -0.87 -0.65
N GLY A 111 -9.75 -0.33 -1.29
CA GLY A 111 -9.89 0.72 -2.29
C GLY A 111 -10.57 0.22 -3.57
N HIS A 112 -10.31 -1.04 -3.93
CA HIS A 112 -10.87 -1.71 -5.12
C HIS A 112 -11.38 -3.10 -4.78
N GLY A 113 -12.57 -3.44 -5.26
CA GLY A 113 -13.19 -4.75 -5.10
C GLY A 113 -14.24 -4.79 -3.99
N SER A 114 -14.69 -6.01 -3.66
CA SER A 114 -15.67 -6.26 -2.61
C SER A 114 -15.05 -6.14 -1.22
N THR A 115 -15.89 -5.86 -0.22
CA THR A 115 -15.47 -5.97 1.19
C THR A 115 -14.98 -7.37 1.51
N ALA A 116 -14.06 -7.45 2.46
CA ALA A 116 -13.45 -8.69 2.90
C ALA A 116 -13.58 -8.88 4.41
N SER A 117 -13.40 -10.11 4.85
CA SER A 117 -13.22 -10.46 6.25
C SER A 117 -11.80 -10.17 6.72
N THR A 118 -11.62 -10.08 8.04
CA THR A 118 -10.29 -10.02 8.66
C THR A 118 -9.40 -11.21 8.25
N ALA A 119 -9.99 -12.41 8.10
CA ALA A 119 -9.23 -13.60 7.69
C ALA A 119 -8.69 -13.50 6.25
N GLU A 120 -9.48 -12.95 5.32
CA GLU A 120 -9.06 -12.71 3.93
C GLU A 120 -7.98 -11.64 3.87
N PHE A 121 -8.11 -10.56 4.61
CA PHE A 121 -7.10 -9.51 4.71
C PHE A 121 -5.80 -10.03 5.35
N ALA A 122 -5.88 -10.86 6.39
CA ALA A 122 -4.71 -11.51 6.99
C ALA A 122 -4.02 -12.47 6.02
N ARG A 123 -4.77 -13.18 5.17
CA ARG A 123 -4.20 -14.00 4.10
C ARG A 123 -3.44 -13.14 3.09
N TYR A 124 -4.07 -12.08 2.58
CA TYR A 124 -3.43 -11.13 1.67
C TYR A 124 -2.10 -10.61 2.24
N THR A 125 -2.06 -10.22 3.51
CA THR A 125 -0.85 -9.73 4.17
C THR A 125 0.25 -10.78 4.19
N ARG A 126 -0.07 -12.04 4.53
CA ARG A 126 0.90 -13.16 4.55
C ARG A 126 1.43 -13.49 3.16
N ASP A 127 0.54 -13.48 2.14
CA ASP A 127 0.92 -13.75 0.76
C ASP A 127 1.93 -12.72 0.26
N LEU A 128 1.66 -11.43 0.52
CA LEU A 128 2.59 -10.35 0.19
C LEU A 128 3.92 -10.46 0.92
N ALA A 129 3.92 -10.84 2.21
CA ALA A 129 5.14 -11.05 2.97
C ALA A 129 5.98 -12.20 2.37
N THR A 130 5.34 -13.29 1.95
CA THR A 130 6.01 -14.41 1.29
C THR A 130 6.63 -13.98 -0.04
N ILE A 131 5.90 -13.22 -0.85
CA ILE A 131 6.40 -12.71 -2.13
C ILE A 131 7.57 -11.75 -1.91
N ARG A 132 7.45 -10.82 -0.93
CA ARG A 132 8.52 -9.90 -0.55
C ARG A 132 9.81 -10.62 -0.20
N ASP A 133 9.72 -11.68 0.59
CA ASP A 133 10.90 -12.44 1.01
C ASP A 133 11.58 -13.10 -0.20
N ARG A 134 10.82 -13.70 -1.11
CA ARG A 134 11.34 -14.28 -2.36
C ARG A 134 12.00 -13.23 -3.25
N LEU A 135 11.37 -12.06 -3.43
CA LEU A 135 11.92 -10.97 -4.23
C LEU A 135 13.22 -10.43 -3.60
N THR A 136 13.22 -10.21 -2.28
CA THR A 136 14.38 -9.72 -1.54
C THR A 136 15.58 -10.65 -1.66
N GLU A 137 15.36 -11.97 -1.60
CA GLU A 137 16.40 -12.96 -1.81
C GLU A 137 17.05 -12.82 -3.20
N GLN A 138 16.24 -12.71 -4.27
CA GLN A 138 16.79 -12.59 -5.63
C GLN A 138 17.49 -11.25 -5.87
N VAL A 139 16.92 -10.15 -5.36
CA VAL A 139 17.60 -8.83 -5.40
C VAL A 139 18.93 -8.90 -4.66
N SER A 140 19.01 -9.56 -3.51
CA SER A 140 20.24 -9.73 -2.73
C SER A 140 21.27 -10.61 -3.44
N ASN A 141 20.81 -11.56 -4.26
CA ASN A 141 21.66 -12.40 -5.11
C ASN A 141 22.16 -11.66 -6.38
N GLY A 142 21.72 -10.41 -6.58
CA GLY A 142 22.16 -9.56 -7.68
C GLY A 142 21.43 -9.80 -9.01
N LEU A 143 20.29 -10.50 -9.01
CA LEU A 143 19.49 -10.68 -10.21
C LEU A 143 18.89 -9.35 -10.66
N ASP A 144 18.88 -9.13 -11.97
CA ASP A 144 18.20 -8.00 -12.57
C ASP A 144 16.67 -8.25 -12.67
N LEU A 145 15.93 -7.21 -13.07
CA LEU A 145 14.46 -7.28 -13.13
C LEU A 145 13.96 -8.35 -14.11
N ASP A 146 14.62 -8.51 -15.26
CA ASP A 146 14.21 -9.48 -16.29
C ASP A 146 14.44 -10.91 -15.79
N GLU A 147 15.53 -11.17 -15.09
CA GLU A 147 15.85 -12.44 -14.45
C GLU A 147 14.83 -12.76 -13.32
N ILE A 148 14.47 -11.77 -12.51
CA ILE A 148 13.45 -11.91 -11.45
C ILE A 148 12.08 -12.24 -12.04
N ILE A 149 11.67 -11.57 -13.11
CA ILE A 149 10.42 -11.86 -13.82
C ILE A 149 10.44 -13.29 -14.39
N ALA A 150 11.56 -13.69 -14.99
CA ALA A 150 11.72 -15.04 -15.56
C ALA A 150 11.68 -16.14 -14.50
N ALA A 151 12.04 -15.85 -13.25
CA ALA A 151 12.00 -16.79 -12.13
C ALA A 151 10.58 -17.13 -11.64
N LYS A 152 9.54 -16.40 -12.07
CA LYS A 152 8.11 -16.65 -11.77
C LYS A 152 7.82 -16.82 -10.28
N LEU A 153 8.36 -15.95 -9.44
CA LEU A 153 8.32 -16.06 -7.98
C LEU A 153 6.93 -15.93 -7.36
N THR A 154 5.93 -15.51 -8.14
CA THR A 154 4.53 -15.34 -7.74
C THR A 154 3.58 -16.39 -8.30
N SER A 155 4.08 -17.38 -9.04
CA SER A 155 3.25 -18.31 -9.82
C SER A 155 2.18 -19.07 -9.01
N ASP A 156 2.42 -19.32 -7.74
CA ASP A 156 1.48 -19.94 -6.78
C ASP A 156 0.41 -18.97 -6.27
N PHE A 157 0.55 -17.67 -6.53
CA PHE A 157 -0.39 -16.62 -6.16
C PHE A 157 -1.15 -16.02 -7.35
N ASP A 158 -0.66 -16.26 -8.59
CA ASP A 158 -1.19 -15.63 -9.80
C ASP A 158 -2.64 -16.06 -10.10
N GLU A 159 -3.08 -17.27 -9.67
CA GLU A 159 -4.48 -17.67 -9.76
C GLU A 159 -5.40 -16.79 -8.89
N THR A 160 -4.90 -16.32 -7.74
CA THR A 160 -5.65 -15.48 -6.81
C THR A 160 -5.61 -14.00 -7.21
N TYR A 161 -4.42 -13.50 -7.61
CA TYR A 161 -4.18 -12.07 -7.79
C TYR A 161 -4.04 -11.63 -9.25
N GLY A 162 -4.01 -12.57 -10.22
CA GLY A 162 -3.97 -12.26 -11.66
C GLY A 162 -2.59 -11.86 -12.17
N ASP A 163 -2.54 -10.88 -13.08
CA ASP A 163 -1.30 -10.44 -13.72
C ASP A 163 -0.36 -9.73 -12.74
N ASN A 164 0.84 -10.28 -12.60
CA ASN A 164 1.89 -9.82 -11.69
C ASN A 164 2.87 -8.81 -12.31
N THR A 165 2.81 -8.55 -13.60
CA THR A 165 3.85 -7.81 -14.36
C THR A 165 4.12 -6.43 -13.77
N MET A 166 3.07 -5.65 -13.52
CA MET A 166 3.20 -4.31 -12.94
C MET A 166 3.63 -4.38 -11.48
N PHE A 167 3.07 -5.32 -10.72
CA PHE A 167 3.38 -5.51 -9.32
C PHE A 167 4.85 -5.85 -9.10
N ILE A 168 5.40 -6.87 -9.79
CA ILE A 168 6.81 -7.27 -9.64
C ILE A 168 7.75 -6.10 -9.98
N ASN A 169 7.48 -5.40 -11.09
CA ASN A 169 8.31 -4.25 -11.48
C ASN A 169 8.38 -3.20 -10.39
N ARG A 170 7.25 -2.83 -9.79
CA ARG A 170 7.17 -1.79 -8.75
C ARG A 170 7.69 -2.31 -7.40
N ALA A 171 7.41 -3.55 -7.05
CA ALA A 171 7.91 -4.19 -5.85
C ALA A 171 9.45 -4.24 -5.84
N VAL A 172 10.07 -4.76 -6.91
CA VAL A 172 11.54 -4.81 -7.04
C VAL A 172 12.15 -3.41 -6.95
N LYS A 173 11.56 -2.43 -7.64
CA LYS A 173 12.03 -1.04 -7.54
C LYS A 173 11.92 -0.48 -6.13
N SER A 174 10.85 -0.76 -5.40
CA SER A 174 10.69 -0.32 -4.02
C SER A 174 11.71 -0.96 -3.06
N LEU A 175 12.15 -2.20 -3.35
CA LEU A 175 13.17 -2.89 -2.57
C LEU A 175 14.60 -2.39 -2.88
N THR A 176 14.83 -1.91 -4.10
CA THR A 176 16.16 -1.43 -4.56
C THR A 176 16.33 0.08 -4.42
N TYR A 177 15.25 0.82 -4.50
CA TYR A 177 15.25 2.28 -4.45
C TYR A 177 15.07 2.72 -3.00
N ARG A 178 16.17 3.08 -2.33
CA ARG A 178 16.05 3.78 -1.03
C ARG A 178 15.59 5.20 -1.32
N TYR A 179 14.34 5.48 -0.98
CA TYR A 179 13.81 6.84 -0.98
C TYR A 179 14.71 7.72 -0.11
N HIS A 180 15.40 8.67 -0.73
CA HIS A 180 16.04 9.75 -0.01
C HIS A 180 15.03 10.89 0.07
N PRO A 181 14.51 11.24 1.26
CA PRO A 181 13.60 12.37 1.46
C PRO A 181 14.25 13.70 1.13
#